data_1d9a290dc1dad2a1ca27ba0c463bd562
#
_entry.id   1d9a290dc1dad2a1ca27ba0c463bd562
#
_cell.length_a   1.000
_cell.length_b   1.000
_cell.length_c   1.000
_cell.angle_alpha   90.00
_cell.angle_beta   90.00
_cell.angle_gamma   90.00
#
_symmetry.space_group_name_H-M   'P 1'
#
loop_
_entity.id
_entity.type
_entity.pdbx_description
1 polymer ?
#
loop_
_entity_poly.entity_id
_entity_poly.type
_entity_poly.pdbx_seq_one_letter_code
_entity_poly.pdbx_strand_id
1 'polypeptide(L)'
;MTVSTIKLKATNGGGSIALKGVSNTAHDVELTMPSDIGTANQYLKLTSISGKTGTLAWSTVSSTPEGTAILSTGESGGTKFLREDGDNSCSWQTVPAATTTSGTDNFTIADGNLVIGTSGHGIDFSATSDGSGTDSSELLDDYEEGDFTPVYKTSNNDGGHSMGTQTGKYRKIGSMVHFTAKMTWSGGSGGSGFCFMEGLPYAPGGSTFWYTHIAVDGYACSTNRYLSEGEIHNNQDKVIIKEMNNSGGGSNYNAPYDGSVGGTLSLCGSYTTSS
;
A
#
# COMPACT_ATOMS: atom_id res chain seq x y z
N MET A 1 9.59 -50.94 65.31
CA MET A 1 10.89 -50.26 65.19
C MET A 1 10.72 -49.09 64.25
N THR A 2 10.75 -47.87 64.75
CA THR A 2 10.55 -46.68 63.95
C THR A 2 11.94 -46.20 63.53
N VAL A 3 12.27 -46.35 62.25
CA VAL A 3 13.55 -45.84 61.69
C VAL A 3 13.31 -44.47 61.13
N SER A 4 13.86 -43.46 61.78
CA SER A 4 13.73 -42.07 61.31
C SER A 4 14.66 -41.70 60.13
N THR A 5 15.60 -42.58 59.80
CA THR A 5 16.59 -42.32 58.72
C THR A 5 17.12 -43.64 58.12
N ILE A 6 17.06 -43.80 56.83
CA ILE A 6 17.72 -44.86 56.10
C ILE A 6 19.00 -44.28 55.50
N LYS A 7 20.16 -44.81 55.86
CA LYS A 7 21.45 -44.40 55.24
C LYS A 7 21.96 -45.49 54.34
N LEU A 8 22.16 -45.12 53.05
CA LEU A 8 22.81 -45.95 52.08
C LEU A 8 24.32 -45.61 52.08
N LYS A 9 25.15 -46.57 52.47
CA LYS A 9 26.62 -46.42 52.51
C LYS A 9 27.21 -46.81 51.14
N ALA A 10 28.17 -46.04 50.68
CA ALA A 10 29.02 -46.45 49.56
C ALA A 10 29.93 -47.61 50.02
N THR A 11 30.23 -48.53 49.07
CA THR A 11 30.95 -49.78 49.36
C THR A 11 32.42 -49.57 49.71
N ASN A 12 33.03 -48.43 49.37
CA ASN A 12 34.45 -48.14 49.47
C ASN A 12 34.75 -46.82 50.19
N GLY A 13 34.25 -46.60 51.34
CA GLY A 13 34.66 -45.50 52.24
C GLY A 13 34.17 -44.08 51.76
N GLY A 14 33.33 -44.01 50.78
CA GLY A 14 32.70 -42.76 50.35
C GLY A 14 31.56 -42.33 51.28
N GLY A 15 31.02 -41.15 51.03
CA GLY A 15 29.90 -40.57 51.75
C GLY A 15 28.62 -41.42 51.72
N SER A 16 27.65 -41.07 52.52
CA SER A 16 26.33 -41.75 52.56
C SER A 16 25.23 -40.79 52.08
N ILE A 17 24.24 -41.33 51.38
CA ILE A 17 22.97 -40.63 51.10
C ILE A 17 21.99 -41.04 52.24
N ALA A 18 21.38 -40.06 52.86
CA ALA A 18 20.40 -40.27 53.88
C ALA A 18 19.02 -39.82 53.40
N LEU A 19 18.04 -40.73 53.49
CA LEU A 19 16.63 -40.40 53.37
C LEU A 19 16.10 -40.13 54.75
N LYS A 20 15.70 -38.93 55.08
CA LYS A 20 15.13 -38.53 56.32
C LYS A 20 13.62 -38.42 56.22
N GLY A 21 12.90 -39.00 57.13
CA GLY A 21 11.48 -38.71 57.34
C GLY A 21 11.27 -37.26 57.82
N VAL A 22 10.15 -36.70 57.55
CA VAL A 22 9.75 -35.34 57.96
C VAL A 22 9.50 -35.37 59.49
N SER A 23 10.09 -34.46 60.22
CA SER A 23 10.17 -34.51 61.70
C SER A 23 8.87 -34.19 62.42
N ASN A 24 7.79 -33.87 61.74
CA ASN A 24 6.52 -33.50 62.42
C ASN A 24 5.29 -33.76 61.57
N THR A 25 5.10 -34.95 61.06
CA THR A 25 3.86 -35.31 60.36
C THR A 25 3.09 -36.36 61.17
N ALA A 26 1.86 -36.03 61.55
CA ALA A 26 0.88 -36.99 62.05
C ALA A 26 0.44 -37.97 60.93
N HIS A 27 1.17 -38.05 59.80
CA HIS A 27 0.76 -38.78 58.60
C HIS A 27 1.94 -39.41 57.91
N ASP A 28 1.85 -40.68 57.66
CA ASP A 28 2.80 -41.39 56.77
C ASP A 28 2.64 -40.92 55.31
N VAL A 29 3.75 -40.68 54.66
CA VAL A 29 3.81 -40.40 53.25
C VAL A 29 4.51 -41.56 52.54
N GLU A 30 3.86 -42.12 51.56
CA GLU A 30 4.40 -43.20 50.72
C GLU A 30 4.83 -42.72 49.39
N LEU A 31 6.01 -43.12 48.93
CA LEU A 31 6.51 -42.88 47.59
C LEU A 31 6.70 -44.22 46.89
N THR A 32 5.92 -44.44 45.84
CA THR A 32 6.08 -45.63 45.00
C THR A 32 7.17 -45.37 43.97
N MET A 33 8.22 -46.13 44.03
CA MET A 33 9.35 -46.06 43.08
C MET A 33 9.03 -46.79 41.78
N PRO A 34 9.62 -46.41 40.64
CA PRO A 34 9.55 -47.17 39.41
C PRO A 34 10.13 -48.59 39.58
N SER A 35 9.63 -49.53 38.79
CA SER A 35 10.07 -50.95 38.85
C SER A 35 11.40 -51.20 38.17
N ASP A 36 11.93 -50.22 37.44
CA ASP A 36 13.19 -50.29 36.70
C ASP A 36 14.19 -49.19 37.11
N ILE A 37 15.40 -49.25 36.62
CA ILE A 37 16.48 -48.31 36.94
C ILE A 37 16.49 -47.10 36.02
N GLY A 38 15.56 -46.99 35.04
CA GLY A 38 15.57 -45.97 34.02
C GLY A 38 16.72 -46.08 33.01
N THR A 39 16.88 -45.07 32.20
CA THR A 39 17.97 -44.94 31.21
C THR A 39 18.76 -43.62 31.43
N ALA A 40 19.92 -43.52 30.81
CA ALA A 40 20.73 -42.30 30.91
C ALA A 40 19.92 -41.03 30.51
N ASN A 41 20.17 -39.92 31.19
CA ASN A 41 19.49 -38.63 30.98
C ASN A 41 18.02 -38.59 31.41
N GLN A 42 17.59 -39.53 32.22
CA GLN A 42 16.28 -39.47 32.88
C GLN A 42 16.41 -38.99 34.35
N TYR A 43 15.37 -38.36 34.83
CA TYR A 43 15.22 -37.94 36.21
C TYR A 43 13.93 -38.54 36.80
N LEU A 44 13.92 -38.67 38.12
CA LEU A 44 12.75 -39.17 38.80
C LEU A 44 11.72 -38.06 38.98
N LYS A 45 10.55 -38.24 38.41
CA LYS A 45 9.43 -37.29 38.46
C LYS A 45 8.25 -37.84 39.22
N LEU A 46 7.65 -37.01 40.05
CA LEU A 46 6.37 -37.35 40.68
C LEU A 46 5.27 -37.23 39.61
N THR A 47 4.63 -38.32 39.27
CA THR A 47 3.66 -38.37 38.15
C THR A 47 2.21 -38.36 38.62
N SER A 48 1.96 -38.83 39.81
CA SER A 48 0.62 -38.77 40.40
C SER A 48 0.68 -38.71 41.92
N ILE A 49 -0.35 -38.13 42.52
CA ILE A 49 -0.58 -38.09 43.98
C ILE A 49 -2.01 -38.54 44.22
N SER A 50 -2.17 -39.55 45.09
CA SER A 50 -3.48 -39.99 45.55
C SER A 50 -3.46 -40.10 47.09
N GLY A 51 -4.17 -39.20 47.76
CA GLY A 51 -4.11 -39.10 49.20
C GLY A 51 -2.70 -38.79 49.71
N LYS A 52 -2.04 -39.76 50.34
CA LYS A 52 -0.70 -39.63 50.89
C LYS A 52 0.36 -40.40 50.08
N THR A 53 -0.03 -41.05 49.00
CA THR A 53 0.84 -41.84 48.14
C THR A 53 1.22 -41.07 46.91
N GLY A 54 2.50 -40.86 46.64
CA GLY A 54 3.06 -40.30 45.45
C GLY A 54 3.69 -41.39 44.56
N THR A 55 3.39 -41.40 43.29
CA THR A 55 4.01 -42.31 42.31
C THR A 55 5.11 -41.59 41.56
N LEU A 56 6.28 -42.17 41.54
CA LEU A 56 7.46 -41.69 40.84
C LEU A 56 7.65 -42.50 39.54
N ALA A 57 8.01 -41.81 38.48
CA ALA A 57 8.41 -42.43 37.21
C ALA A 57 9.64 -41.75 36.63
N TRP A 58 10.36 -42.46 35.76
CA TRP A 58 11.45 -41.89 35.00
C TRP A 58 10.93 -40.99 33.93
N SER A 59 11.49 -39.80 33.81
CA SER A 59 11.14 -38.81 32.80
C SER A 59 12.40 -38.23 32.16
N THR A 60 12.37 -38.02 30.88
CA THR A 60 13.46 -37.34 30.14
C THR A 60 13.24 -35.84 30.18
N VAL A 61 14.33 -35.09 30.34
CA VAL A 61 14.31 -33.65 30.11
C VAL A 61 14.22 -33.45 28.58
N SER A 62 13.14 -32.84 28.12
CA SER A 62 13.09 -32.38 26.74
C SER A 62 14.15 -31.29 26.57
N SER A 63 15.21 -31.56 25.81
CA SER A 63 16.27 -30.58 25.52
C SER A 63 15.82 -29.51 24.54
N THR A 64 14.68 -29.71 23.89
CA THR A 64 14.07 -28.76 22.94
C THR A 64 12.63 -28.50 23.34
N PRO A 65 12.34 -27.43 24.07
CA PRO A 65 10.95 -27.06 24.36
C PRO A 65 10.24 -26.78 23.04
N GLU A 66 9.11 -27.42 22.80
CA GLU A 66 8.23 -27.08 21.71
C GLU A 66 7.64 -25.68 21.90
N GLY A 67 7.25 -25.02 20.80
CA GLY A 67 6.74 -23.66 20.84
C GLY A 67 5.56 -23.47 21.83
N THR A 68 4.75 -24.52 22.04
CA THR A 68 3.67 -24.53 23.04
C THR A 68 4.15 -24.54 24.48
N ALA A 69 5.40 -24.90 24.72
CA ALA A 69 6.01 -24.87 26.06
C ALA A 69 6.58 -23.50 26.43
N ILE A 70 6.65 -22.57 25.48
CA ILE A 70 7.08 -21.20 25.70
C ILE A 70 5.84 -20.38 26.06
N LEU A 71 5.67 -20.12 27.35
CA LEU A 71 4.52 -19.35 27.84
C LEU A 71 4.77 -17.86 27.73
N SER A 72 3.79 -17.13 27.20
CA SER A 72 3.78 -15.68 27.16
C SER A 72 3.21 -15.09 28.47
N THR A 73 3.87 -15.36 29.57
CA THR A 73 3.37 -14.93 30.90
C THR A 73 3.33 -13.41 30.99
N GLY A 74 2.15 -12.86 31.29
CA GLY A 74 1.95 -11.41 31.41
C GLY A 74 1.65 -10.68 30.10
N GLU A 75 1.56 -11.39 28.98
CA GLU A 75 1.20 -10.82 27.69
C GLU A 75 -0.28 -11.06 27.37
N SER A 76 -0.95 -10.02 26.87
CA SER A 76 -2.32 -10.11 26.38
C SER A 76 -2.37 -9.76 24.90
N GLY A 77 -2.90 -10.65 24.07
CA GLY A 77 -3.09 -10.44 22.63
C GLY A 77 -2.12 -11.19 21.72
N GLY A 78 -2.58 -11.56 20.53
CA GLY A 78 -1.91 -12.47 19.59
C GLY A 78 -0.98 -11.83 18.56
N THR A 79 -0.51 -10.60 18.75
CA THR A 79 0.26 -9.82 17.74
C THR A 79 1.75 -9.70 18.07
N LYS A 80 2.23 -10.45 19.04
CA LYS A 80 3.65 -10.40 19.43
C LYS A 80 4.42 -11.60 18.91
N PHE A 81 5.71 -11.40 18.65
CA PHE A 81 6.65 -12.47 18.33
C PHE A 81 7.77 -12.55 19.37
N LEU A 82 8.31 -13.75 19.56
CA LEU A 82 9.46 -13.95 20.41
C LEU A 82 10.72 -13.53 19.67
N ARG A 83 11.44 -12.57 20.23
CA ARG A 83 12.70 -12.06 19.70
C ARG A 83 13.85 -12.44 20.59
N GLU A 84 15.00 -12.76 20.02
CA GLU A 84 16.26 -12.82 20.75
C GLU A 84 16.74 -11.39 21.02
N ASP A 85 16.98 -11.08 22.29
CA ASP A 85 17.40 -9.74 22.76
C ASP A 85 18.89 -9.67 23.08
N GLY A 86 19.63 -10.73 22.81
CA GLY A 86 21.05 -10.90 23.09
C GLY A 86 21.34 -12.23 23.74
N ASP A 87 22.56 -12.48 24.13
CA ASP A 87 23.03 -13.77 24.65
C ASP A 87 22.13 -14.31 25.77
N ASN A 88 21.47 -15.42 25.50
CA ASN A 88 20.60 -16.16 26.41
C ASN A 88 19.34 -15.41 26.90
N SER A 89 18.91 -14.37 26.22
CA SER A 89 17.66 -13.67 26.55
C SER A 89 16.71 -13.56 25.37
N CYS A 90 15.41 -13.71 25.62
CA CYS A 90 14.35 -13.51 24.65
C CYS A 90 13.21 -12.73 25.30
N SER A 91 12.54 -11.90 24.51
CA SER A 91 11.32 -11.21 24.93
C SER A 91 10.24 -11.22 23.88
N TRP A 92 9.00 -11.10 24.32
CA TRP A 92 7.85 -10.93 23.43
C TRP A 92 7.78 -9.49 22.94
N GLN A 93 7.98 -9.30 21.65
CA GLN A 93 8.00 -7.98 21.01
C GLN A 93 6.77 -7.79 20.14
N THR A 94 6.30 -6.54 20.06
CA THR A 94 5.29 -6.17 19.08
C THR A 94 5.93 -6.20 17.69
N VAL A 95 5.22 -6.74 16.70
CA VAL A 95 5.65 -6.60 15.31
C VAL A 95 5.74 -5.11 15.02
N PRO A 96 6.92 -4.56 14.69
CA PRO A 96 7.01 -3.15 14.33
C PRO A 96 6.04 -2.86 13.20
N ALA A 97 5.27 -1.79 13.31
CA ALA A 97 4.53 -1.28 12.17
C ALA A 97 5.56 -0.87 11.10
N ALA A 98 5.51 -1.53 9.97
CA ALA A 98 6.44 -1.37 8.84
C ALA A 98 7.92 -1.57 9.24
N THR A 99 8.42 -2.75 8.96
CA THR A 99 9.87 -3.01 9.02
C THR A 99 10.52 -2.25 7.89
N THR A 100 11.22 -1.18 8.20
CA THR A 100 12.18 -0.59 7.27
C THR A 100 13.29 -1.62 7.05
N THR A 101 13.42 -2.14 5.85
CA THR A 101 14.66 -2.80 5.44
C THR A 101 15.72 -1.72 5.34
N SER A 102 16.58 -1.58 6.35
CA SER A 102 17.76 -0.74 6.23
C SER A 102 18.85 -1.57 5.56
N GLY A 103 19.26 -1.19 4.37
CA GLY A 103 20.33 -1.89 3.66
C GLY A 103 20.26 -1.71 2.15
N THR A 104 21.11 -2.44 1.44
CA THR A 104 21.18 -2.48 -0.03
C THR A 104 20.12 -3.39 -0.65
N ASP A 105 19.21 -3.93 0.15
CA ASP A 105 18.25 -4.94 -0.29
C ASP A 105 16.94 -4.29 -0.76
N ASN A 106 16.42 -4.80 -1.86
CA ASN A 106 15.15 -4.36 -2.42
C ASN A 106 13.97 -4.94 -1.62
N PHE A 107 12.92 -4.17 -1.45
CA PHE A 107 11.63 -4.68 -1.01
C PHE A 107 10.95 -5.36 -2.20
N THR A 108 10.81 -6.69 -2.17
CA THR A 108 10.20 -7.47 -3.25
C THR A 108 8.87 -8.05 -2.79
N ILE A 109 7.80 -7.74 -3.52
CA ILE A 109 6.50 -8.41 -3.40
C ILE A 109 6.46 -9.48 -4.49
N ALA A 110 6.57 -10.76 -4.10
CA ALA A 110 6.63 -11.87 -5.05
C ALA A 110 5.27 -12.14 -5.73
N ASP A 111 4.18 -11.86 -5.02
CA ASP A 111 2.80 -12.00 -5.51
C ASP A 111 1.91 -11.03 -4.74
N GLY A 112 1.00 -10.36 -5.45
CA GLY A 112 0.12 -9.35 -4.86
C GLY A 112 0.50 -7.90 -5.18
N ASN A 113 -0.13 -6.96 -4.48
CA ASN A 113 0.01 -5.52 -4.71
C ASN A 113 0.50 -4.80 -3.45
N LEU A 114 1.25 -3.72 -3.62
CA LEU A 114 1.44 -2.72 -2.57
C LEU A 114 0.19 -1.83 -2.51
N VAL A 115 -0.56 -1.91 -1.42
CA VAL A 115 -1.78 -1.10 -1.24
C VAL A 115 -1.47 0.06 -0.28
N ILE A 116 -1.61 1.28 -0.78
CA ILE A 116 -1.61 2.50 0.03
C ILE A 116 -3.08 2.81 0.35
N GLY A 117 -3.52 2.44 1.55
CA GLY A 117 -4.95 2.41 1.91
C GLY A 117 -5.51 3.72 2.48
N THR A 118 -4.70 4.77 2.61
CA THR A 118 -5.12 6.03 3.23
C THR A 118 -4.79 7.20 2.31
N SER A 119 -5.74 8.10 2.08
CA SER A 119 -5.54 9.33 1.30
C SER A 119 -4.42 10.19 1.89
N GLY A 120 -3.61 10.81 1.05
CA GLY A 120 -2.45 11.62 1.45
C GLY A 120 -1.23 10.81 1.88
N HIS A 121 -1.25 9.49 1.69
CA HIS A 121 -0.10 8.61 1.90
C HIS A 121 0.32 7.98 0.57
N GLY A 122 1.62 7.80 0.35
CA GLY A 122 2.17 7.30 -0.91
C GLY A 122 3.61 6.84 -0.77
N ILE A 123 4.35 6.90 -1.86
CA ILE A 123 5.78 6.65 -1.88
C ILE A 123 6.51 7.98 -1.76
N ASP A 124 7.28 8.13 -0.70
CA ASP A 124 8.04 9.33 -0.38
C ASP A 124 9.47 9.22 -0.94
N PHE A 125 9.85 10.16 -1.79
CA PHE A 125 11.17 10.28 -2.40
C PHE A 125 12.02 11.40 -1.77
N SER A 126 11.56 12.06 -0.72
CA SER A 126 12.23 13.21 -0.09
C SER A 126 13.63 12.92 0.46
N ALA A 127 14.02 11.64 0.57
CA ALA A 127 15.36 11.23 0.94
C ALA A 127 16.37 11.26 -0.22
N THR A 128 15.92 11.49 -1.45
CA THR A 128 16.80 11.62 -2.63
C THR A 128 17.29 13.05 -2.77
N SER A 129 18.47 13.22 -3.39
CA SER A 129 19.00 14.57 -3.64
C SER A 129 18.22 15.25 -4.74
N ASP A 130 17.73 16.44 -4.47
CA ASP A 130 17.09 17.31 -5.44
C ASP A 130 18.07 17.89 -6.43
N GLY A 131 17.54 18.32 -7.58
CA GLY A 131 18.26 19.18 -8.48
C GLY A 131 18.41 20.61 -7.92
N SER A 132 18.56 21.60 -8.80
CA SER A 132 18.67 23.03 -8.45
C SER A 132 17.31 23.71 -8.21
N GLY A 133 16.21 22.98 -8.28
CA GLY A 133 14.85 23.49 -8.03
C GLY A 133 14.49 23.49 -6.54
N THR A 134 13.34 24.09 -6.23
CA THR A 134 12.72 24.01 -4.90
C THR A 134 11.50 23.12 -5.04
N ASP A 135 11.57 21.90 -4.51
CA ASP A 135 10.44 20.99 -4.49
C ASP A 135 9.61 21.18 -3.22
N SER A 136 8.30 21.19 -3.37
CA SER A 136 7.37 21.36 -2.26
C SER A 136 6.82 20.02 -1.73
N SER A 137 6.95 18.97 -2.51
CA SER A 137 6.56 17.61 -2.15
C SER A 137 7.18 16.59 -3.10
N GLU A 138 7.75 15.55 -2.55
CA GLU A 138 8.26 14.39 -3.27
C GLU A 138 7.47 13.12 -2.93
N LEU A 139 6.27 13.31 -2.42
CA LEU A 139 5.33 12.24 -2.12
C LEU A 139 4.50 11.90 -3.36
N LEU A 140 4.62 10.68 -3.85
CA LEU A 140 3.73 10.13 -4.88
C LEU A 140 2.52 9.49 -4.16
N ASP A 141 1.48 10.27 -3.94
CA ASP A 141 0.28 9.90 -3.18
C ASP A 141 -1.02 9.93 -3.99
N ASP A 142 -0.94 10.42 -5.24
CA ASP A 142 -2.11 10.65 -6.06
C ASP A 142 -1.88 10.13 -7.49
N TYR A 143 -2.37 8.93 -7.74
CA TYR A 143 -2.45 8.32 -9.05
C TYR A 143 -3.90 7.95 -9.34
N GLU A 144 -4.44 8.50 -10.41
CA GLU A 144 -5.78 8.17 -10.88
C GLU A 144 -5.80 7.95 -12.39
N GLU A 145 -6.67 7.05 -12.83
CA GLU A 145 -7.00 6.88 -14.23
C GLU A 145 -8.49 6.64 -14.40
N GLY A 146 -9.02 7.07 -15.52
CA GLY A 146 -10.44 6.92 -15.77
C GLY A 146 -10.88 7.41 -17.16
N ASP A 147 -12.18 7.38 -17.30
CA ASP A 147 -12.87 7.85 -18.50
C ASP A 147 -13.58 9.17 -18.22
N PHE A 148 -13.72 10.02 -19.24
CA PHE A 148 -14.51 11.23 -19.20
C PHE A 148 -15.28 11.43 -20.50
N THR A 149 -16.28 12.31 -20.50
CA THR A 149 -17.12 12.57 -21.65
C THR A 149 -16.83 13.96 -22.22
N PRO A 150 -16.00 14.05 -23.27
CA PRO A 150 -15.72 15.31 -23.93
C PRO A 150 -16.93 15.79 -24.75
N VAL A 151 -17.20 17.08 -24.74
CA VAL A 151 -18.32 17.70 -25.45
C VAL A 151 -17.81 18.80 -26.38
N TYR A 152 -18.20 18.74 -27.64
CA TYR A 152 -17.93 19.84 -28.59
C TYR A 152 -18.96 20.94 -28.40
N LYS A 153 -18.50 22.18 -28.23
CA LYS A 153 -19.34 23.37 -28.05
C LYS A 153 -18.83 24.59 -28.78
N THR A 154 -19.66 25.63 -28.82
CA THR A 154 -19.32 26.94 -29.33
C THR A 154 -19.48 28.02 -28.27
N SER A 155 -18.77 29.15 -28.44
CA SER A 155 -18.69 30.17 -27.39
C SER A 155 -19.98 30.97 -27.16
N ASN A 156 -20.88 31.06 -28.16
CA ASN A 156 -22.07 31.91 -28.07
C ASN A 156 -23.39 31.14 -27.99
N ASN A 157 -23.37 29.84 -28.23
CA ASN A 157 -24.54 28.96 -28.13
C ASN A 157 -24.10 27.51 -28.24
N ASP A 158 -24.89 26.56 -27.76
CA ASP A 158 -24.55 25.12 -27.87
C ASP A 158 -24.58 24.53 -29.29
N GLY A 159 -24.87 25.36 -30.28
CA GLY A 159 -24.81 24.97 -31.69
C GLY A 159 -25.83 23.92 -32.14
N GLY A 160 -26.56 23.29 -31.24
CA GLY A 160 -27.55 22.25 -31.54
C GLY A 160 -26.99 21.02 -32.23
N HIS A 161 -25.73 20.67 -31.95
CA HIS A 161 -25.07 19.50 -32.50
C HIS A 161 -25.64 18.21 -31.94
N SER A 162 -25.84 17.22 -32.77
CA SER A 162 -26.04 15.84 -32.31
C SER A 162 -24.68 15.18 -32.11
N MET A 163 -24.32 14.96 -30.86
CA MET A 163 -23.08 14.26 -30.52
C MET A 163 -23.21 12.76 -30.86
N GLY A 164 -22.16 12.24 -31.49
CA GLY A 164 -21.97 10.83 -31.78
C GLY A 164 -21.02 10.19 -30.76
N THR A 165 -19.79 9.91 -31.18
CA THR A 165 -18.74 9.40 -30.26
C THR A 165 -18.31 10.52 -29.31
N GLN A 166 -18.24 10.18 -28.03
CA GLN A 166 -17.70 11.03 -26.98
C GLN A 166 -16.87 10.13 -26.03
N THR A 167 -15.59 10.02 -26.29
CA THR A 167 -14.69 9.14 -25.53
C THR A 167 -13.47 9.93 -25.09
N GLY A 168 -13.27 9.98 -23.79
CA GLY A 168 -12.09 10.56 -23.16
C GLY A 168 -11.48 9.59 -22.16
N LYS A 169 -10.17 9.56 -22.09
CA LYS A 169 -9.41 8.82 -21.08
C LYS A 169 -8.37 9.73 -20.46
N TYR A 170 -8.11 9.55 -19.18
CA TYR A 170 -7.10 10.33 -18.49
C TYR A 170 -6.25 9.49 -17.55
N ARG A 171 -5.08 10.02 -17.22
CA ARG A 171 -4.22 9.62 -16.11
C ARG A 171 -3.75 10.86 -15.39
N LYS A 172 -3.88 10.83 -14.06
CA LYS A 172 -3.40 11.88 -13.16
C LYS A 172 -2.26 11.34 -12.33
N ILE A 173 -1.17 12.06 -12.23
CA ILE A 173 -0.03 11.76 -11.37
C ILE A 173 0.33 13.06 -10.65
N GLY A 174 0.06 13.12 -9.35
CA GLY A 174 0.12 14.37 -8.62
C GLY A 174 -0.75 15.44 -9.26
N SER A 175 -0.20 16.60 -9.58
CA SER A 175 -0.93 17.68 -10.26
C SER A 175 -0.98 17.57 -11.80
N MET A 176 -0.29 16.61 -12.40
CA MET A 176 -0.25 16.46 -13.86
C MET A 176 -1.39 15.56 -14.34
N VAL A 177 -2.18 16.05 -15.27
CA VAL A 177 -3.23 15.30 -15.96
C VAL A 177 -2.82 15.14 -17.43
N HIS A 178 -2.68 13.89 -17.87
CA HIS A 178 -2.56 13.53 -19.28
C HIS A 178 -3.90 12.98 -19.76
N PHE A 179 -4.36 13.42 -20.94
CA PHE A 179 -5.62 12.97 -21.49
C PHE A 179 -5.55 12.69 -22.98
N THR A 180 -6.49 11.85 -23.44
CA THR A 180 -6.84 11.65 -24.85
C THR A 180 -8.34 11.77 -24.97
N ALA A 181 -8.83 12.42 -26.04
CA ALA A 181 -10.25 12.60 -26.28
C ALA A 181 -10.58 12.41 -27.77
N LYS A 182 -11.74 11.82 -28.03
CA LYS A 182 -12.31 11.73 -29.38
C LYS A 182 -13.77 12.11 -29.34
N MET A 183 -14.17 12.97 -30.24
CA MET A 183 -15.56 13.39 -30.42
C MET A 183 -15.95 13.30 -31.87
N THR A 184 -17.20 12.96 -32.14
CA THR A 184 -17.84 13.11 -33.45
C THR A 184 -19.18 13.79 -33.24
N TRP A 185 -19.59 14.59 -34.19
CA TRP A 185 -20.91 15.21 -34.16
C TRP A 185 -21.48 15.35 -35.58
N SER A 186 -22.78 15.43 -35.69
CA SER A 186 -23.47 15.84 -36.90
C SER A 186 -23.81 17.32 -36.84
N GLY A 187 -24.03 17.94 -38.02
CA GLY A 187 -24.28 19.36 -38.13
C GLY A 187 -25.38 19.88 -37.21
N GLY A 188 -25.21 21.09 -36.73
CA GLY A 188 -26.17 21.84 -35.93
C GLY A 188 -26.52 23.15 -36.57
N SER A 189 -27.54 23.82 -36.07
CA SER A 189 -27.92 25.18 -36.50
C SER A 189 -27.99 26.08 -35.28
N GLY A 190 -27.36 27.27 -35.35
CA GLY A 190 -27.52 28.30 -34.31
C GLY A 190 -26.33 28.58 -33.42
N GLY A 191 -25.25 27.83 -33.53
CA GLY A 191 -23.97 28.16 -32.85
C GLY A 191 -23.27 29.33 -33.53
N SER A 192 -22.44 30.06 -32.80
CA SER A 192 -21.57 31.08 -33.33
C SER A 192 -20.35 31.30 -32.43
N GLY A 193 -19.36 32.01 -32.94
CA GLY A 193 -18.14 32.28 -32.22
C GLY A 193 -17.07 31.25 -32.50
N PHE A 194 -16.34 30.82 -31.51
CA PHE A 194 -15.25 29.85 -31.63
C PHE A 194 -15.59 28.51 -31.03
N CYS A 195 -14.91 27.48 -31.50
CA CYS A 195 -15.12 26.09 -31.08
C CYS A 195 -14.23 25.71 -29.91
N PHE A 196 -14.73 24.86 -29.04
CA PHE A 196 -13.96 24.30 -27.94
C PHE A 196 -14.47 22.90 -27.52
N MET A 197 -13.63 22.14 -26.85
CA MET A 197 -14.01 20.95 -26.12
C MET A 197 -14.23 21.33 -24.65
N GLU A 198 -15.32 20.91 -24.06
CA GLU A 198 -15.65 21.01 -22.63
C GLU A 198 -15.64 19.62 -21.99
N GLY A 199 -15.61 19.56 -20.66
CA GLY A 199 -15.69 18.31 -19.89
C GLY A 199 -14.33 17.69 -19.61
N LEU A 200 -13.30 18.49 -19.39
CA LEU A 200 -12.02 17.98 -18.86
C LEU A 200 -12.24 17.24 -17.53
N PRO A 201 -11.48 16.17 -17.22
CA PRO A 201 -11.67 15.37 -16.02
C PRO A 201 -11.39 16.15 -14.73
N TYR A 202 -10.51 17.15 -14.79
CA TYR A 202 -10.16 18.05 -13.69
C TYR A 202 -10.08 19.48 -14.20
N ALA A 203 -10.46 20.42 -13.35
CA ALA A 203 -10.29 21.83 -13.66
C ALA A 203 -8.79 22.18 -13.78
N PRO A 204 -8.37 22.84 -14.85
CA PRO A 204 -7.00 23.31 -14.97
C PRO A 204 -6.65 24.27 -13.87
N GLY A 205 -5.53 24.04 -13.18
CA GLY A 205 -5.04 24.82 -12.05
C GLY A 205 -3.73 25.52 -12.37
N GLY A 206 -3.37 26.46 -11.50
CA GLY A 206 -2.07 27.14 -11.56
C GLY A 206 -2.14 28.56 -12.07
N SER A 207 -1.45 29.45 -11.38
CA SER A 207 -1.38 30.88 -11.71
C SER A 207 -0.22 31.22 -12.66
N THR A 208 0.60 30.24 -13.05
CA THR A 208 1.91 30.50 -13.65
C THR A 208 1.98 30.23 -15.16
N PHE A 209 1.07 29.43 -15.72
CA PHE A 209 1.07 29.12 -17.14
C PHE A 209 -0.21 29.67 -17.78
N TRP A 210 -0.05 30.60 -18.69
CA TRP A 210 -1.16 31.27 -19.35
C TRP A 210 -1.86 30.36 -20.36
N TYR A 211 -1.12 29.45 -21.01
CA TYR A 211 -1.65 28.57 -22.04
C TYR A 211 -0.93 27.21 -22.01
N THR A 212 -1.69 26.15 -22.07
CA THR A 212 -1.17 24.82 -22.35
C THR A 212 -1.59 24.39 -23.73
N HIS A 213 -0.61 24.03 -24.57
CA HIS A 213 -0.85 23.57 -25.93
C HIS A 213 -1.22 22.09 -25.96
N ILE A 214 -2.28 21.78 -26.69
CA ILE A 214 -2.83 20.43 -26.85
C ILE A 214 -2.75 20.06 -28.31
N ALA A 215 -2.27 18.85 -28.60
CA ALA A 215 -2.28 18.31 -29.96
C ALA A 215 -3.72 18.06 -30.40
N VAL A 216 -4.03 18.50 -31.61
CA VAL A 216 -5.36 18.38 -32.21
C VAL A 216 -5.24 17.73 -33.58
N ASP A 217 -6.06 16.73 -33.85
CA ASP A 217 -6.26 16.12 -35.14
C ASP A 217 -7.75 16.00 -35.44
N GLY A 218 -8.16 16.28 -36.63
CA GLY A 218 -9.55 16.11 -37.03
C GLY A 218 -10.02 17.01 -38.13
N TYR A 219 -11.30 16.90 -38.42
CA TYR A 219 -12.00 17.65 -39.45
C TYR A 219 -13.19 18.36 -38.83
N ALA A 220 -13.06 19.68 -38.69
CA ALA A 220 -14.12 20.53 -38.12
C ALA A 220 -13.97 21.99 -38.50
N CYS A 221 -13.29 22.28 -39.62
CA CYS A 221 -12.96 23.65 -40.00
C CYS A 221 -13.76 24.12 -41.19
N SER A 222 -13.95 25.43 -41.24
CA SER A 222 -14.43 26.11 -42.44
C SER A 222 -13.43 25.91 -43.62
N THR A 223 -13.93 25.98 -44.82
CA THR A 223 -13.11 25.88 -46.06
C THR A 223 -11.89 26.81 -46.01
N ASN A 224 -10.71 26.29 -46.33
CA ASN A 224 -9.41 26.97 -46.37
C ASN A 224 -8.69 27.23 -45.05
N ARG A 225 -8.99 26.46 -43.99
CA ARG A 225 -8.27 26.55 -42.73
C ARG A 225 -7.92 25.16 -42.21
N TYR A 226 -6.83 25.07 -41.51
CA TYR A 226 -6.37 23.82 -40.88
C TYR A 226 -6.38 23.97 -39.37
N LEU A 227 -6.78 22.94 -38.67
CA LEU A 227 -6.62 22.88 -37.20
C LEU A 227 -5.11 22.90 -36.88
N SER A 228 -4.72 23.73 -35.96
CA SER A 228 -3.32 23.87 -35.58
C SER A 228 -3.03 23.24 -34.23
N GLU A 229 -3.83 23.57 -33.25
CA GLU A 229 -3.62 23.17 -31.85
C GLU A 229 -4.88 23.42 -31.03
N GLY A 230 -4.89 22.85 -29.80
CA GLY A 230 -5.80 23.25 -28.76
C GLY A 230 -5.07 24.05 -27.68
N GLU A 231 -5.75 24.96 -27.03
CA GLU A 231 -5.23 25.71 -25.89
C GLU A 231 -6.13 25.55 -24.68
N ILE A 232 -5.52 25.22 -23.55
CA ILE A 232 -6.16 25.30 -22.23
C ILE A 232 -5.69 26.58 -21.55
N HIS A 233 -6.63 27.42 -21.17
CA HIS A 233 -6.37 28.64 -20.40
C HIS A 233 -6.56 28.35 -18.91
N ASN A 234 -5.80 29.02 -18.06
CA ASN A 234 -5.98 28.95 -16.62
C ASN A 234 -7.44 29.19 -16.20
N ASN A 235 -7.93 28.37 -15.28
CA ASN A 235 -9.28 28.44 -14.73
C ASN A 235 -10.42 28.27 -15.76
N GLN A 236 -10.12 27.72 -16.94
CA GLN A 236 -11.15 27.40 -17.94
C GLN A 236 -11.19 25.89 -18.14
N ASP A 237 -12.29 25.28 -17.81
CA ASP A 237 -12.54 23.84 -17.96
C ASP A 237 -12.85 23.47 -19.44
N LYS A 238 -11.99 23.94 -20.34
CA LYS A 238 -12.16 23.71 -21.77
C LYS A 238 -10.86 23.80 -22.55
N VAL A 239 -10.83 23.13 -23.69
CA VAL A 239 -9.78 23.23 -24.70
C VAL A 239 -10.30 24.06 -25.85
N ILE A 240 -9.77 25.28 -26.06
CA ILE A 240 -10.10 26.14 -27.18
C ILE A 240 -9.38 25.59 -28.41
N ILE A 241 -10.11 25.38 -29.50
CA ILE A 241 -9.55 24.88 -30.75
C ILE A 241 -9.03 26.06 -31.59
N LYS A 242 -7.80 25.92 -32.04
CA LYS A 242 -7.13 26.91 -32.88
C LYS A 242 -7.02 26.44 -34.34
N GLU A 243 -6.99 27.39 -35.25
CA GLU A 243 -6.77 27.13 -36.65
C GLU A 243 -5.74 28.09 -37.24
N MET A 244 -5.09 27.65 -38.32
CA MET A 244 -4.20 28.49 -39.13
C MET A 244 -4.87 28.81 -40.46
N ASN A 245 -4.72 30.06 -40.91
CA ASN A 245 -5.18 30.48 -42.24
C ASN A 245 -4.22 29.95 -43.31
N ASN A 246 -4.76 29.33 -44.36
CA ASN A 246 -3.99 28.82 -45.50
C ASN A 246 -3.37 29.92 -46.39
N SER A 247 -3.66 31.21 -46.12
CA SER A 247 -3.18 32.34 -46.94
C SER A 247 -1.83 32.91 -46.52
N GLY A 248 -1.03 32.18 -45.72
CA GLY A 248 0.37 32.53 -45.41
C GLY A 248 0.59 33.62 -44.35
N GLY A 249 -0.44 34.07 -43.68
CA GLY A 249 -0.34 34.95 -42.53
C GLY A 249 -0.38 34.11 -41.24
N GLY A 250 0.77 33.85 -40.68
CA GLY A 250 0.95 32.92 -39.53
C GLY A 250 0.37 33.37 -38.19
N SER A 251 -0.92 33.60 -38.11
CA SER A 251 -1.60 33.90 -36.87
C SER A 251 -2.56 32.76 -36.54
N ASN A 252 -2.39 32.16 -35.35
CA ASN A 252 -3.35 31.20 -34.80
C ASN A 252 -4.61 31.94 -34.33
N TYR A 253 -5.73 31.62 -34.94
CA TYR A 253 -7.04 32.15 -34.56
C TYR A 253 -7.85 31.08 -33.83
N ASN A 254 -8.76 31.49 -32.97
CA ASN A 254 -9.78 30.58 -32.45
C ASN A 254 -10.59 30.05 -33.64
N ALA A 255 -10.69 28.72 -33.79
CA ALA A 255 -11.39 28.11 -34.91
C ALA A 255 -12.86 28.56 -34.89
N PRO A 256 -13.35 29.26 -35.94
CA PRO A 256 -14.71 29.69 -36.01
C PRO A 256 -15.64 28.49 -36.18
N TYR A 257 -16.80 28.61 -35.62
CA TYR A 257 -17.87 27.65 -35.81
C TYR A 257 -18.42 27.71 -37.24
N ASP A 258 -18.47 26.55 -37.89
CA ASP A 258 -19.25 26.35 -39.11
C ASP A 258 -20.43 25.43 -38.82
N GLY A 259 -21.62 26.01 -38.67
CA GLY A 259 -22.82 25.30 -38.19
C GLY A 259 -23.39 24.26 -39.15
N SER A 260 -22.85 24.14 -40.34
CA SER A 260 -23.41 23.27 -41.38
C SER A 260 -22.71 21.92 -41.49
N VAL A 261 -21.60 21.72 -40.77
CA VAL A 261 -20.73 20.56 -40.98
C VAL A 261 -20.63 19.71 -39.72
N GLY A 262 -20.94 18.43 -39.86
CA GLY A 262 -20.55 17.42 -38.89
C GLY A 262 -19.03 17.24 -38.88
N GLY A 263 -18.47 16.79 -37.77
CA GLY A 263 -17.01 16.66 -37.63
C GLY A 263 -16.54 15.53 -36.75
N THR A 264 -15.24 15.34 -36.81
CA THR A 264 -14.48 14.50 -35.90
C THR A 264 -13.32 15.30 -35.33
N LEU A 265 -13.09 15.20 -34.05
CA LEU A 265 -11.98 15.84 -33.36
C LEU A 265 -11.34 14.86 -32.41
N SER A 266 -10.02 14.74 -32.50
CA SER A 266 -9.19 13.98 -31.58
C SER A 266 -8.18 14.91 -30.91
N LEU A 267 -8.07 14.82 -29.60
CA LEU A 267 -7.15 15.66 -28.81
C LEU A 267 -6.31 14.78 -27.90
N CYS A 268 -5.08 15.19 -27.70
CA CYS A 268 -4.23 14.60 -26.68
C CYS A 268 -3.26 15.64 -26.11
N GLY A 269 -3.03 15.57 -24.82
CA GLY A 269 -2.12 16.50 -24.16
C GLY A 269 -2.07 16.33 -22.66
N SER A 270 -1.32 17.22 -22.02
CA SER A 270 -1.20 17.25 -20.58
C SER A 270 -1.40 18.67 -20.06
N TYR A 271 -1.96 18.79 -18.88
CA TYR A 271 -2.11 20.05 -18.17
C TYR A 271 -1.96 19.82 -16.66
N THR A 272 -1.79 20.90 -15.91
CA THR A 272 -1.75 20.82 -14.46
C THR A 272 -3.09 21.19 -13.85
N THR A 273 -3.47 20.51 -12.78
CA THR A 273 -4.63 20.83 -11.94
C THR A 273 -4.14 21.37 -10.59
N SER A 274 -5.00 22.11 -9.90
CA SER A 274 -4.75 22.39 -8.47
C SER A 274 -4.92 21.10 -7.68
N SER A 275 -3.87 20.68 -7.01
CA SER A 275 -3.90 19.57 -6.05
C SER A 275 -4.78 19.90 -4.85
#